data_717fabdac8ddd6f5bf0ba21ea38734b5
#
_entry.id   717fabdac8ddd6f5bf0ba21ea38734b5
#
_cell.length_a   1.000
_cell.length_b   1.000
_cell.length_c   1.000
_cell.angle_alpha   90.00
_cell.angle_beta   90.00
_cell.angle_gamma   90.00
#
_symmetry.space_group_name_H-M   'P 1'
#
loop_
_entity.id
_entity.type
_entity.pdbx_description
1 polymer ?
#
loop_
_entity_poly.entity_id
_entity_poly.type
_entity_poly.pdbx_seq_one_letter_code
_entity_poly.pdbx_strand_id
1 'polypeptide(L)'
;MKLKTRIIVGFGMSILVPLLLFSATLYGLGHTKFAQQTKDSSEVVYDISVGESTHSQTQVRIIAKDLLFTATVILVFTALSIGLWIYRSIATPLVKLKKATQNIKEGNLDFVLEVDGDDEFSELCRDFEEMRKRLKESAEEKVLMDKENKELISNISHDLKTPITAVKGYVEGIMDGVADTPEKIDRYVKTIYNKTNEMDHLINELTFYSKIDTNKIPYAFTKINVAQYFRDCIEEVGLDMEARGIELGYFNYVDEDIVVIADAEQMKRVINNIISNSVKYLDKKKGIINIRIKDDGDFIQVIIEDNGKGIAAKDLPYIFDRFYRTDSSRNSSKGGSGIGLSIVKAIMEMHHKACGVKNHENGVEFWFTLDTAGEK
;
A
#
# COMPACT_ATOMS: atom_id res chain seq x y z
N MET A 1 29.15 -12.01 12.09
CA MET A 1 30.06 -13.12 11.65
C MET A 1 29.18 -14.18 11.00
N LYS A 2 29.49 -14.60 9.77
CA LYS A 2 28.65 -15.56 9.02
C LYS A 2 28.54 -16.90 9.78
N LEU A 3 27.39 -17.59 9.69
CA LEU A 3 27.11 -18.86 10.35
C LEU A 3 28.21 -19.88 10.09
N LYS A 4 28.66 -20.01 8.84
CA LYS A 4 29.77 -20.88 8.42
C LYS A 4 31.05 -20.59 9.24
N THR A 5 31.39 -19.32 9.39
CA THR A 5 32.58 -18.90 10.17
C THR A 5 32.38 -19.14 11.67
N ARG A 6 31.17 -18.92 12.20
CA ARG A 6 30.83 -19.23 13.61
C ARG A 6 30.95 -20.74 13.89
N ILE A 7 30.42 -21.58 13.00
CA ILE A 7 30.51 -23.05 13.14
C ILE A 7 31.98 -23.50 13.10
N ILE A 8 32.78 -23.00 12.15
CA ILE A 8 34.18 -23.34 12.03
C ILE A 8 34.96 -22.89 13.28
N VAL A 9 34.75 -21.65 13.74
CA VAL A 9 35.41 -21.11 14.94
C VAL A 9 34.96 -21.86 16.18
N GLY A 10 33.64 -22.11 16.34
CA GLY A 10 33.09 -22.87 17.46
C GLY A 10 33.65 -24.29 17.51
N PHE A 11 33.69 -24.98 16.38
CA PHE A 11 34.29 -26.33 16.27
C PHE A 11 35.80 -26.29 16.51
N GLY A 12 36.53 -25.31 15.96
CA GLY A 12 37.93 -25.10 16.24
C GLY A 12 38.23 -24.85 17.70
N MET A 13 37.45 -23.96 18.35
CA MET A 13 37.54 -23.69 19.79
C MET A 13 37.21 -24.92 20.66
N SER A 14 36.23 -25.72 20.24
CA SER A 14 35.86 -26.94 20.96
C SER A 14 36.94 -28.01 20.99
N ILE A 15 37.87 -28.01 20.07
CA ILE A 15 39.01 -28.87 20.03
C ILE A 15 40.23 -28.21 20.70
N LEU A 16 40.50 -26.96 20.40
CA LEU A 16 41.70 -26.24 20.78
C LEU A 16 41.71 -25.90 22.30
N VAL A 17 40.57 -25.50 22.84
CA VAL A 17 40.46 -25.16 24.27
C VAL A 17 40.70 -26.39 25.18
N PRO A 18 40.06 -27.56 24.96
CA PRO A 18 40.38 -28.77 25.74
C PRO A 18 41.82 -29.21 25.60
N LEU A 19 42.38 -29.10 24.40
CA LEU A 19 43.74 -29.49 24.12
C LEU A 19 44.75 -28.60 24.85
N LEU A 20 44.53 -27.29 24.91
CA LEU A 20 45.31 -26.32 25.65
C LEU A 20 45.17 -26.54 27.19
N LEU A 21 43.97 -26.77 27.68
CA LEU A 21 43.73 -27.06 29.07
C LEU A 21 44.39 -28.36 29.52
N PHE A 22 44.28 -29.39 28.68
CA PHE A 22 44.95 -30.67 28.92
C PHE A 22 46.49 -30.53 28.93
N SER A 23 47.04 -29.79 27.94
CA SER A 23 48.49 -29.49 27.91
C SER A 23 48.95 -28.69 29.14
N ALA A 24 48.17 -27.68 29.56
CA ALA A 24 48.48 -26.88 30.74
C ALA A 24 48.45 -27.72 32.05
N THR A 25 47.49 -28.66 32.15
CA THR A 25 47.43 -29.57 33.29
C THR A 25 48.60 -30.55 33.33
N LEU A 26 49.00 -31.08 32.15
CA LEU A 26 50.22 -31.92 32.04
C LEU A 26 51.47 -31.15 32.41
N TYR A 27 51.63 -29.93 31.93
CA TYR A 27 52.75 -29.05 32.26
C TYR A 27 52.82 -28.74 33.76
N GLY A 28 51.68 -28.38 34.37
CA GLY A 28 51.57 -28.10 35.82
C GLY A 28 51.90 -29.30 36.70
N LEU A 29 51.39 -30.50 36.34
CA LEU A 29 51.70 -31.73 37.02
C LEU A 29 53.17 -32.11 36.88
N GLY A 30 53.76 -31.87 35.69
CA GLY A 30 55.22 -32.10 35.49
C GLY A 30 56.05 -31.17 36.35
N HIS A 31 55.72 -29.90 36.46
CA HIS A 31 56.49 -28.90 37.22
C HIS A 31 56.41 -29.11 38.74
N THR A 32 55.22 -29.43 39.25
CA THR A 32 55.06 -29.69 40.69
C THR A 32 55.79 -30.96 41.14
N LYS A 33 55.81 -31.99 40.30
CA LYS A 33 56.54 -33.23 40.61
C LYS A 33 58.05 -33.10 40.45
N PHE A 34 58.52 -32.31 39.49
CA PHE A 34 59.96 -32.03 39.38
C PHE A 34 60.44 -31.19 40.58
N ALA A 35 59.65 -30.23 41.08
CA ALA A 35 59.96 -29.45 42.25
C ALA A 35 59.91 -30.28 43.52
N GLN A 36 59.06 -31.30 43.62
CA GLN A 36 59.00 -32.21 44.76
C GLN A 36 60.15 -33.19 44.74
N GLN A 37 60.56 -33.70 43.57
CA GLN A 37 61.69 -34.58 43.44
C GLN A 37 63.05 -33.92 43.73
N THR A 38 63.20 -32.62 43.43
CA THR A 38 64.39 -31.85 43.79
C THR A 38 64.43 -31.55 45.30
N LYS A 39 63.28 -31.47 46.00
CA LYS A 39 63.20 -31.31 47.44
C LYS A 39 63.52 -32.62 48.18
N ASP A 40 63.00 -33.75 47.69
CA ASP A 40 63.31 -35.08 48.24
C ASP A 40 64.73 -35.52 47.99
N SER A 41 65.38 -35.10 46.91
CA SER A 41 66.78 -35.43 46.56
C SER A 41 67.79 -34.74 47.50
N SER A 42 67.40 -33.74 48.27
CA SER A 42 68.25 -33.06 49.25
C SER A 42 68.20 -33.70 50.65
N GLU A 43 67.36 -34.71 50.87
CA GLU A 43 67.16 -35.32 52.19
C GLU A 43 67.45 -36.82 52.33
N VAL A 44 67.89 -37.51 51.25
CA VAL A 44 68.13 -38.95 51.28
C VAL A 44 69.56 -39.27 50.86
N VAL A 45 70.42 -39.31 51.82
CA VAL A 45 71.59 -40.19 51.88
C VAL A 45 71.23 -41.38 52.79
N TYR A 46 71.33 -42.61 52.22
CA TYR A 46 71.15 -43.94 52.86
C TYR A 46 69.71 -44.44 53.06
N ASP A 47 69.17 -45.17 52.16
CA ASP A 47 68.86 -46.61 52.30
C ASP A 47 68.67 -47.31 50.97
N ILE A 48 69.58 -48.21 50.64
CA ILE A 48 69.49 -49.11 49.51
C ILE A 48 69.00 -50.43 50.05
N SER A 49 67.79 -50.83 49.68
CA SER A 49 67.39 -52.19 49.31
C SER A 49 65.93 -52.44 49.30
N VAL A 50 65.47 -52.96 48.14
CA VAL A 50 64.25 -53.77 47.97
C VAL A 50 62.89 -53.07 48.22
N GLY A 51 62.43 -52.28 47.28
CA GLY A 51 61.07 -51.68 47.32
C GLY A 51 60.67 -50.88 46.09
N GLU A 52 61.56 -50.74 45.15
CA GLU A 52 61.39 -49.76 44.06
C GLU A 52 60.26 -50.05 43.00
N SER A 53 59.81 -51.30 42.87
CA SER A 53 58.85 -51.65 41.83
C SER A 53 57.36 -51.36 42.21
N THR A 54 57.02 -51.43 43.50
CA THR A 54 55.62 -51.23 43.97
C THR A 54 55.27 -49.76 44.17
N HIS A 55 56.24 -48.93 44.59
CA HIS A 55 56.02 -47.49 44.78
C HIS A 55 55.87 -46.74 43.46
N SER A 56 56.62 -47.12 42.45
CA SER A 56 56.53 -46.58 41.09
C SER A 56 55.18 -46.90 40.43
N GLN A 57 54.67 -48.11 40.52
CA GLN A 57 53.37 -48.52 39.97
C GLN A 57 52.20 -47.82 40.65
N THR A 58 52.28 -47.55 41.98
CA THR A 58 51.21 -46.84 42.71
C THR A 58 51.15 -45.35 42.32
N GLN A 59 52.30 -44.71 42.16
CA GLN A 59 52.42 -43.33 41.71
C GLN A 59 51.89 -43.15 40.29
N VAL A 60 52.24 -44.04 39.35
CA VAL A 60 51.73 -44.01 37.96
C VAL A 60 50.21 -44.18 37.94
N ARG A 61 49.65 -45.04 38.78
CA ARG A 61 48.17 -45.21 38.88
C ARG A 61 47.45 -43.97 39.41
N ILE A 62 48.00 -43.24 40.37
CA ILE A 62 47.46 -42.00 40.91
C ILE A 62 47.48 -40.92 39.81
N ILE A 63 48.56 -40.72 39.11
CA ILE A 63 48.73 -39.78 38.01
C ILE A 63 47.75 -40.08 36.90
N ALA A 64 47.59 -41.34 36.51
CA ALA A 64 46.66 -41.77 35.48
C ALA A 64 45.21 -41.49 35.88
N LYS A 65 44.82 -41.69 37.14
CA LYS A 65 43.47 -41.33 37.68
C LYS A 65 43.22 -39.83 37.63
N ASP A 66 44.17 -39.00 38.04
CA ASP A 66 44.03 -37.54 38.05
C ASP A 66 43.95 -36.98 36.63
N LEU A 67 44.75 -37.52 35.68
CA LEU A 67 44.67 -37.21 34.26
C LEU A 67 43.32 -37.60 33.66
N LEU A 68 42.82 -38.79 34.01
CA LEU A 68 41.52 -39.28 33.52
C LEU A 68 40.35 -38.44 34.08
N PHE A 69 40.42 -38.05 35.33
CA PHE A 69 39.46 -37.17 36.00
C PHE A 69 39.47 -35.78 35.36
N THR A 70 40.63 -35.13 35.18
CA THR A 70 40.74 -33.80 34.54
C THR A 70 40.30 -33.84 33.09
N ALA A 71 40.63 -34.87 32.34
CA ALA A 71 40.15 -35.03 30.97
C ALA A 71 38.60 -35.14 30.88
N THR A 72 38.01 -35.89 31.82
CA THR A 72 36.55 -36.05 31.91
C THR A 72 35.85 -34.70 32.21
N VAL A 73 36.39 -33.94 33.18
CA VAL A 73 35.84 -32.61 33.54
C VAL A 73 35.94 -31.65 32.36
N ILE A 74 37.06 -31.62 31.64
CA ILE A 74 37.24 -30.78 30.45
C ILE A 74 36.24 -31.17 29.38
N LEU A 75 36.06 -32.47 29.13
CA LEU A 75 35.13 -32.97 28.12
C LEU A 75 33.67 -32.61 28.46
N VAL A 76 33.24 -32.75 29.70
CA VAL A 76 31.88 -32.35 30.15
C VAL A 76 31.68 -30.84 29.99
N PHE A 77 32.65 -30.05 30.42
CA PHE A 77 32.55 -28.59 30.32
C PHE A 77 32.47 -28.11 28.88
N THR A 78 33.28 -28.68 27.96
CA THR A 78 33.25 -28.35 26.53
C THR A 78 31.93 -28.77 25.88
N ALA A 79 31.45 -29.97 26.20
CA ALA A 79 30.16 -30.45 25.71
C ALA A 79 28.99 -29.51 26.08
N LEU A 80 28.97 -29.08 27.36
CA LEU A 80 27.96 -28.11 27.85
C LEU A 80 28.09 -26.76 27.17
N SER A 81 29.31 -26.25 27.01
CA SER A 81 29.54 -24.96 26.31
C SER A 81 29.08 -24.99 24.88
N ILE A 82 29.37 -26.06 24.13
CA ILE A 82 28.93 -26.25 22.76
C ILE A 82 27.40 -26.38 22.68
N GLY A 83 26.80 -27.15 23.60
CA GLY A 83 25.35 -27.32 23.67
C GLY A 83 24.61 -25.99 23.91
N LEU A 84 25.08 -25.18 24.85
CA LEU A 84 24.54 -23.86 25.10
C LEU A 84 24.72 -22.89 23.93
N TRP A 85 25.85 -22.97 23.26
CA TRP A 85 26.14 -22.15 22.11
C TRP A 85 25.24 -22.52 20.92
N ILE A 86 25.06 -23.81 20.60
CA ILE A 86 24.15 -24.29 19.56
C ILE A 86 22.70 -23.88 19.88
N TYR A 87 22.29 -24.05 21.14
CA TYR A 87 20.95 -23.68 21.56
C TYR A 87 20.65 -22.19 21.32
N ARG A 88 21.57 -21.32 21.72
CA ARG A 88 21.42 -19.86 21.54
C ARG A 88 21.55 -19.42 20.08
N SER A 89 22.41 -20.04 19.32
CA SER A 89 22.72 -19.62 17.94
C SER A 89 21.74 -20.17 16.89
N ILE A 90 21.11 -21.32 17.14
CA ILE A 90 20.26 -22.00 16.17
C ILE A 90 18.84 -22.22 16.69
N ALA A 91 18.70 -22.84 17.86
CA ALA A 91 17.39 -23.25 18.35
C ALA A 91 16.48 -22.04 18.67
N THR A 92 17.03 -21.00 19.28
CA THR A 92 16.26 -19.80 19.68
C THR A 92 15.67 -19.06 18.48
N PRO A 93 16.43 -18.72 17.40
CA PRO A 93 15.88 -18.10 16.20
C PRO A 93 14.82 -18.96 15.49
N LEU A 94 15.04 -20.28 15.42
CA LEU A 94 14.07 -21.21 14.83
C LEU A 94 12.74 -21.23 15.60
N VAL A 95 12.78 -21.21 16.93
CA VAL A 95 11.57 -21.14 17.78
C VAL A 95 10.84 -19.80 17.56
N LYS A 96 11.58 -18.68 17.46
CA LYS A 96 11.00 -17.37 17.15
C LYS A 96 10.28 -17.38 15.80
N LEU A 97 10.94 -17.90 14.74
CA LEU A 97 10.34 -18.05 13.39
C LEU A 97 9.13 -18.97 13.39
N LYS A 98 9.19 -20.11 14.09
CA LYS A 98 8.05 -21.02 14.21
C LYS A 98 6.84 -20.32 14.85
N LYS A 99 7.06 -19.56 15.93
CA LYS A 99 5.99 -18.79 16.59
C LYS A 99 5.44 -17.69 15.67
N ALA A 100 6.31 -16.99 14.95
CA ALA A 100 5.90 -15.97 13.98
C ALA A 100 5.04 -16.58 12.86
N THR A 101 5.46 -17.73 12.30
CA THR A 101 4.68 -18.47 11.31
C THR A 101 3.32 -18.90 11.83
N GLN A 102 3.25 -19.35 13.09
CA GLN A 102 1.98 -19.71 13.71
C GLN A 102 1.04 -18.51 13.87
N ASN A 103 1.56 -17.35 14.31
CA ASN A 103 0.79 -16.11 14.40
C ASN A 103 0.23 -15.70 13.05
N ILE A 104 1.05 -15.75 11.97
CA ILE A 104 0.58 -15.43 10.61
C ILE A 104 -0.52 -16.40 10.16
N LYS A 105 -0.35 -17.69 10.43
CA LYS A 105 -1.36 -18.72 10.13
C LYS A 105 -2.71 -18.44 10.82
N GLU A 106 -2.67 -17.91 12.03
CA GLU A 106 -3.85 -17.54 12.83
C GLU A 106 -4.41 -16.15 12.45
N GLY A 107 -3.81 -15.47 11.45
CA GLY A 107 -4.23 -14.14 10.99
C GLY A 107 -3.76 -12.99 11.88
N ASN A 108 -2.96 -13.28 12.90
CA ASN A 108 -2.38 -12.25 13.75
C ASN A 108 -1.10 -11.72 13.11
N LEU A 109 -1.18 -10.50 12.57
CA LEU A 109 -0.05 -9.78 11.97
C LEU A 109 0.49 -8.65 12.90
N ASP A 110 -0.10 -8.46 14.10
CA ASP A 110 0.22 -7.39 15.04
C ASP A 110 1.33 -7.76 16.02
N PHE A 111 2.35 -8.46 15.54
CA PHE A 111 3.56 -8.74 16.32
C PHE A 111 4.79 -8.18 15.58
N VAL A 112 5.89 -8.04 16.30
CA VAL A 112 7.18 -7.65 15.73
C VAL A 112 8.17 -8.78 15.97
N LEU A 113 8.90 -9.19 14.94
CA LEU A 113 9.98 -10.14 15.08
C LEU A 113 11.27 -9.38 15.37
N GLU A 114 11.67 -9.36 16.68
CA GLU A 114 12.94 -8.77 17.07
C GLU A 114 14.11 -9.56 16.49
N VAL A 115 14.97 -8.85 15.80
CA VAL A 115 16.14 -9.41 15.12
C VAL A 115 17.40 -8.91 15.78
N ASP A 116 18.09 -9.82 16.48
CA ASP A 116 19.36 -9.52 17.13
C ASP A 116 20.52 -10.17 16.34
N GLY A 117 21.47 -9.38 15.90
CA GLY A 117 22.71 -9.85 15.28
C GLY A 117 22.79 -9.65 13.76
N ASP A 118 23.94 -10.09 13.19
CA ASP A 118 24.31 -9.96 11.79
C ASP A 118 24.70 -11.31 11.16
N ASP A 119 24.03 -12.38 11.58
CA ASP A 119 24.22 -13.71 11.00
C ASP A 119 23.12 -14.06 9.99
N GLU A 120 23.25 -15.18 9.32
CA GLU A 120 22.31 -15.65 8.30
C GLU A 120 20.91 -15.90 8.87
N PHE A 121 20.78 -16.22 10.18
CA PHE A 121 19.46 -16.34 10.82
C PHE A 121 18.84 -14.97 11.11
N SER A 122 19.65 -13.98 11.41
CA SER A 122 19.20 -12.60 11.58
C SER A 122 18.74 -12.01 10.24
N GLU A 123 19.44 -12.34 9.13
CA GLU A 123 19.02 -11.99 7.78
C GLU A 123 17.66 -12.63 7.45
N LEU A 124 17.51 -13.94 7.69
CA LEU A 124 16.26 -14.65 7.48
C LEU A 124 15.11 -14.06 8.33
N CYS A 125 15.38 -13.66 9.57
CA CYS A 125 14.38 -13.01 10.41
C CYS A 125 13.99 -11.61 9.87
N ARG A 126 14.93 -10.85 9.28
CA ARG A 126 14.64 -9.56 8.62
C ARG A 126 13.74 -9.75 7.40
N ASP A 127 14.08 -10.71 6.54
CA ASP A 127 13.28 -11.02 5.35
C ASP A 127 11.86 -11.46 5.75
N PHE A 128 11.75 -12.24 6.81
CA PHE A 128 10.46 -12.67 7.35
C PHE A 128 9.65 -11.51 7.93
N GLU A 129 10.30 -10.56 8.61
CA GLU A 129 9.65 -9.35 9.14
C GLU A 129 9.20 -8.41 8.01
N GLU A 130 9.99 -8.28 6.93
CA GLU A 130 9.58 -7.54 5.74
C GLU A 130 8.36 -8.18 5.08
N MET A 131 8.37 -9.52 4.91
CA MET A 131 7.21 -10.25 4.40
C MET A 131 5.97 -10.03 5.28
N ARG A 132 6.12 -10.09 6.62
CA ARG A 132 5.02 -9.85 7.55
C ARG A 132 4.43 -8.44 7.39
N LYS A 133 5.31 -7.41 7.24
CA LYS A 133 4.86 -6.03 7.01
C LYS A 133 4.06 -5.91 5.73
N ARG A 134 4.56 -6.46 4.62
CA ARG A 134 3.85 -6.44 3.34
C ARG A 134 2.50 -7.16 3.42
N LEU A 135 2.44 -8.29 4.13
CA LEU A 135 1.17 -9.00 4.36
C LEU A 135 0.19 -8.16 5.19
N LYS A 136 0.69 -7.45 6.23
CA LYS A 136 -0.14 -6.57 7.05
C LYS A 136 -0.70 -5.41 6.21
N GLU A 137 0.15 -4.72 5.46
CA GLU A 137 -0.24 -3.63 4.56
C GLU A 137 -1.29 -4.11 3.55
N SER A 138 -1.06 -5.25 2.91
CA SER A 138 -2.03 -5.83 1.96
C SER A 138 -3.36 -6.23 2.61
N ALA A 139 -3.33 -6.72 3.85
CA ALA A 139 -4.55 -7.05 4.60
C ALA A 139 -5.33 -5.80 4.99
N GLU A 140 -4.65 -4.74 5.44
CA GLU A 140 -5.25 -3.44 5.77
C GLU A 140 -5.86 -2.77 4.53
N GLU A 141 -5.15 -2.76 3.40
CA GLU A 141 -5.66 -2.28 2.12
C GLU A 141 -6.92 -3.04 1.69
N LYS A 142 -6.93 -4.37 1.83
CA LYS A 142 -8.10 -5.18 1.50
C LYS A 142 -9.30 -4.84 2.37
N VAL A 143 -9.09 -4.65 3.68
CA VAL A 143 -10.17 -4.26 4.60
C VAL A 143 -10.73 -2.88 4.24
N LEU A 144 -9.84 -1.93 3.88
CA LEU A 144 -10.26 -0.61 3.43
C LEU A 144 -11.08 -0.70 2.13
N MET A 145 -10.60 -1.46 1.14
CA MET A 145 -11.29 -1.67 -0.13
C MET A 145 -12.66 -2.36 0.05
N ASP A 146 -12.76 -3.36 0.94
CA ASP A 146 -14.04 -4.02 1.27
C ASP A 146 -15.02 -3.05 1.93
N LYS A 147 -14.53 -2.13 2.76
CA LYS A 147 -15.35 -1.07 3.37
C LYS A 147 -15.85 -0.09 2.33
N GLU A 148 -14.96 0.40 1.46
CA GLU A 148 -15.31 1.30 0.36
C GLU A 148 -16.35 0.67 -0.58
N ASN A 149 -16.20 -0.61 -0.93
CA ASN A 149 -17.16 -1.34 -1.75
C ASN A 149 -18.54 -1.47 -1.07
N LYS A 150 -18.60 -1.70 0.23
CA LYS A 150 -19.87 -1.74 0.96
C LYS A 150 -20.55 -0.36 1.00
N GLU A 151 -19.79 0.70 1.22
CA GLU A 151 -20.29 2.07 1.16
C GLU A 151 -20.79 2.42 -0.23
N LEU A 152 -20.09 2.01 -1.29
CA LEU A 152 -20.51 2.15 -2.68
C LEU A 152 -21.87 1.53 -2.91
N ILE A 153 -22.03 0.24 -2.59
CA ILE A 153 -23.29 -0.49 -2.82
C ILE A 153 -24.43 0.18 -2.06
N SER A 154 -24.20 0.62 -0.84
CA SER A 154 -25.18 1.32 -0.02
C SER A 154 -25.62 2.65 -0.64
N ASN A 155 -24.66 3.46 -1.07
CA ASN A 155 -24.92 4.78 -1.66
C ASN A 155 -25.65 4.65 -3.01
N ILE A 156 -25.21 3.74 -3.87
CA ILE A 156 -25.88 3.47 -5.16
C ILE A 156 -27.30 2.96 -4.95
N SER A 157 -27.50 2.05 -3.99
CA SER A 157 -28.84 1.54 -3.67
C SER A 157 -29.79 2.67 -3.24
N HIS A 158 -29.29 3.60 -2.45
CA HIS A 158 -30.04 4.79 -2.04
C HIS A 158 -30.35 5.70 -3.23
N ASP A 159 -29.33 6.01 -4.05
CA ASP A 159 -29.45 6.95 -5.16
C ASP A 159 -30.29 6.39 -6.32
N LEU A 160 -30.38 5.08 -6.49
CA LEU A 160 -31.32 4.42 -7.40
C LEU A 160 -32.73 4.32 -6.82
N LYS A 161 -32.89 4.11 -5.53
CA LYS A 161 -34.20 3.97 -4.89
C LYS A 161 -35.02 5.27 -5.01
N THR A 162 -34.37 6.43 -4.92
CA THR A 162 -35.04 7.75 -5.02
C THR A 162 -35.75 7.97 -6.35
N PRO A 163 -35.10 7.88 -7.52
CA PRO A 163 -35.76 8.02 -8.81
C PRO A 163 -36.79 6.93 -9.08
N ILE A 164 -36.52 5.66 -8.66
CA ILE A 164 -37.49 4.57 -8.81
C ILE A 164 -38.78 4.87 -8.04
N THR A 165 -38.67 5.36 -6.80
CA THR A 165 -39.86 5.75 -6.01
C THR A 165 -40.63 6.90 -6.66
N ALA A 166 -39.93 7.87 -7.25
CA ALA A 166 -40.56 8.98 -7.95
C ALA A 166 -41.26 8.47 -9.22
N VAL A 167 -40.59 7.64 -10.06
CA VAL A 167 -41.21 7.05 -11.25
C VAL A 167 -42.50 6.29 -10.86
N LYS A 168 -42.41 5.44 -9.83
CA LYS A 168 -43.54 4.66 -9.33
C LYS A 168 -44.69 5.58 -8.92
N GLY A 169 -44.42 6.63 -8.15
CA GLY A 169 -45.45 7.59 -7.68
C GLY A 169 -46.12 8.37 -8.82
N TYR A 170 -45.39 8.77 -9.84
CA TYR A 170 -45.96 9.44 -11.02
C TYR A 170 -46.79 8.48 -11.88
N VAL A 171 -46.36 7.20 -12.04
CA VAL A 171 -47.12 6.17 -12.73
C VAL A 171 -48.44 5.90 -11.95
N GLU A 172 -48.37 5.69 -10.65
CA GLU A 172 -49.55 5.50 -9.79
C GLU A 172 -50.49 6.69 -9.90
N GLY A 173 -49.95 7.94 -9.87
CA GLY A 173 -50.77 9.15 -10.03
C GLY A 173 -51.48 9.28 -11.39
N ILE A 174 -50.91 8.71 -12.46
CA ILE A 174 -51.59 8.58 -13.76
C ILE A 174 -52.69 7.51 -13.67
N MET A 175 -52.39 6.34 -13.11
CA MET A 175 -53.33 5.21 -13.02
C MET A 175 -54.52 5.51 -12.14
N ASP A 176 -54.34 6.24 -11.05
CA ASP A 176 -55.36 6.61 -10.07
C ASP A 176 -56.15 7.86 -10.53
N GLY A 177 -55.87 8.41 -11.72
CA GLY A 177 -56.57 9.59 -12.25
C GLY A 177 -56.24 10.92 -11.56
N VAL A 178 -55.16 10.98 -10.76
CA VAL A 178 -54.67 12.23 -10.16
C VAL A 178 -54.16 13.18 -11.24
N ALA A 179 -53.58 12.64 -12.31
CA ALA A 179 -53.25 13.37 -13.52
C ALA A 179 -54.51 13.41 -14.42
N ASP A 180 -55.43 14.29 -14.09
CA ASP A 180 -56.79 14.42 -14.66
C ASP A 180 -56.86 15.30 -15.93
N THR A 181 -55.76 15.95 -16.34
CA THR A 181 -55.69 16.74 -17.60
C THR A 181 -54.53 16.32 -18.47
N PRO A 182 -54.64 16.55 -19.81
CA PRO A 182 -53.56 16.24 -20.75
C PRO A 182 -52.21 16.89 -20.35
N GLU A 183 -52.24 18.12 -19.83
CA GLU A 183 -51.06 18.88 -19.44
C GLU A 183 -50.40 18.26 -18.17
N LYS A 184 -51.20 17.72 -17.24
CA LYS A 184 -50.69 17.02 -16.07
C LYS A 184 -50.08 15.68 -16.48
N ILE A 185 -50.74 14.94 -17.37
CA ILE A 185 -50.21 13.67 -17.92
C ILE A 185 -48.87 13.92 -18.62
N ASP A 186 -48.81 14.95 -19.51
CA ASP A 186 -47.54 15.26 -20.18
C ASP A 186 -46.42 15.63 -19.21
N ARG A 187 -46.72 16.42 -18.20
CA ARG A 187 -45.75 16.74 -17.16
C ARG A 187 -45.27 15.50 -16.36
N TYR A 188 -46.20 14.58 -16.03
CA TYR A 188 -45.84 13.34 -15.31
C TYR A 188 -44.98 12.44 -16.18
N VAL A 189 -45.32 12.26 -17.47
CA VAL A 189 -44.57 11.48 -18.42
C VAL A 189 -43.16 12.09 -18.60
N LYS A 190 -43.04 13.40 -18.79
CA LYS A 190 -41.73 14.08 -18.87
C LYS A 190 -40.91 13.89 -17.61
N THR A 191 -41.53 13.91 -16.42
CA THR A 191 -40.82 13.68 -15.17
C THR A 191 -40.34 12.23 -15.06
N ILE A 192 -41.16 11.25 -15.46
CA ILE A 192 -40.77 9.82 -15.55
C ILE A 192 -39.59 9.66 -16.47
N TYR A 193 -39.67 10.23 -17.67
CA TYR A 193 -38.59 10.17 -18.67
C TYR A 193 -37.27 10.73 -18.12
N ASN A 194 -37.32 11.91 -17.48
CA ASN A 194 -36.13 12.51 -16.89
C ASN A 194 -35.54 11.65 -15.78
N LYS A 195 -36.39 11.07 -14.92
CA LYS A 195 -35.93 10.19 -13.83
C LYS A 195 -35.33 8.87 -14.34
N THR A 196 -35.82 8.36 -15.47
CA THR A 196 -35.25 7.19 -16.14
C THR A 196 -33.86 7.49 -16.72
N ASN A 197 -33.70 8.68 -17.33
CA ASN A 197 -32.39 9.13 -17.84
C ASN A 197 -31.37 9.35 -16.69
N GLU A 198 -31.82 9.87 -15.53
CA GLU A 198 -30.96 9.97 -14.34
C GLU A 198 -30.48 8.59 -13.88
N MET A 199 -31.35 7.56 -13.89
CA MET A 199 -30.98 6.20 -13.54
C MET A 199 -30.00 5.59 -14.54
N ASP A 200 -30.24 5.78 -15.85
CA ASP A 200 -29.34 5.29 -16.90
C ASP A 200 -27.94 5.90 -16.74
N HIS A 201 -27.85 7.20 -16.46
CA HIS A 201 -26.57 7.86 -16.18
C HIS A 201 -25.86 7.24 -14.98
N LEU A 202 -26.56 7.00 -13.85
CA LEU A 202 -25.97 6.36 -12.67
C LEU A 202 -25.46 4.94 -12.93
N ILE A 203 -26.22 4.15 -13.72
CA ILE A 203 -25.83 2.79 -14.10
C ILE A 203 -24.57 2.82 -15.00
N ASN A 204 -24.50 3.76 -15.93
CA ASN A 204 -23.36 3.94 -16.81
C ASN A 204 -22.10 4.37 -16.03
N GLU A 205 -22.23 5.26 -15.05
CA GLU A 205 -21.15 5.64 -14.15
C GLU A 205 -20.64 4.43 -13.34
N LEU A 206 -21.55 3.64 -12.77
CA LEU A 206 -21.21 2.43 -12.00
C LEU A 206 -20.52 1.37 -12.86
N THR A 207 -21.05 1.12 -14.07
CA THR A 207 -20.47 0.15 -15.01
C THR A 207 -19.04 0.57 -15.39
N PHE A 208 -18.84 1.84 -15.64
CA PHE A 208 -17.53 2.37 -15.95
C PHE A 208 -16.57 2.27 -14.77
N TYR A 209 -17.03 2.62 -13.56
CA TYR A 209 -16.26 2.45 -12.34
C TYR A 209 -15.79 1.00 -12.16
N SER A 210 -16.69 0.03 -12.33
CA SER A 210 -16.34 -1.40 -12.25
C SER A 210 -15.28 -1.83 -13.28
N LYS A 211 -15.28 -1.20 -14.47
CA LYS A 211 -14.25 -1.45 -15.48
C LYS A 211 -12.90 -0.84 -15.14
N ILE A 212 -12.87 0.35 -14.52
CA ILE A 212 -11.64 0.99 -14.02
C ILE A 212 -10.99 0.08 -12.98
N ASP A 213 -11.75 -0.33 -11.97
CA ASP A 213 -11.25 -1.12 -10.83
C ASP A 213 -10.65 -2.47 -11.26
N THR A 214 -11.17 -3.05 -12.34
CA THR A 214 -10.66 -4.30 -12.93
C THR A 214 -9.58 -4.11 -13.99
N ASN A 215 -9.15 -2.87 -14.25
CA ASN A 215 -8.18 -2.51 -15.31
C ASN A 215 -8.59 -3.07 -16.71
N LYS A 216 -9.91 -3.10 -16.99
CA LYS A 216 -10.48 -3.70 -18.21
C LYS A 216 -10.95 -2.67 -19.23
N ILE A 217 -10.59 -1.39 -19.08
CA ILE A 217 -10.91 -0.38 -20.08
C ILE A 217 -9.91 -0.52 -21.23
N PRO A 218 -10.36 -0.84 -22.44
CA PRO A 218 -9.48 -0.79 -23.60
C PRO A 218 -9.29 0.69 -23.99
N TYR A 219 -8.17 1.28 -23.58
CA TYR A 219 -7.81 2.65 -23.98
C TYR A 219 -7.34 2.67 -25.43
N ALA A 220 -7.90 3.58 -26.23
CA ALA A 220 -7.53 3.80 -27.62
C ALA A 220 -6.77 5.13 -27.77
N PHE A 221 -5.49 5.14 -27.42
CA PHE A 221 -4.66 6.32 -27.56
C PHE A 221 -4.44 6.67 -29.03
N THR A 222 -4.87 7.88 -29.43
CA THR A 222 -4.75 8.40 -30.79
C THR A 222 -4.18 9.81 -30.78
N LYS A 223 -3.68 10.25 -31.92
CA LYS A 223 -3.29 11.66 -32.12
C LYS A 223 -4.54 12.51 -32.25
N ILE A 224 -4.69 13.50 -31.39
CA ILE A 224 -5.84 14.41 -31.33
C ILE A 224 -5.34 15.82 -31.56
N ASN A 225 -5.89 16.52 -32.56
CA ASN A 225 -5.69 17.95 -32.69
C ASN A 225 -6.47 18.67 -31.58
N VAL A 226 -5.77 19.40 -30.76
CA VAL A 226 -6.33 20.01 -29.52
C VAL A 226 -7.40 21.02 -29.86
N ALA A 227 -7.10 21.98 -30.74
CA ALA A 227 -8.01 23.07 -31.08
C ALA A 227 -9.34 22.56 -31.71
N GLN A 228 -9.26 21.62 -32.63
CA GLN A 228 -10.45 21.04 -33.27
C GLN A 228 -11.25 20.20 -32.28
N TYR A 229 -10.60 19.30 -31.53
CA TYR A 229 -11.28 18.40 -30.62
C TYR A 229 -12.07 19.14 -29.53
N PHE A 230 -11.46 20.14 -28.88
CA PHE A 230 -12.15 20.91 -27.85
C PHE A 230 -13.25 21.80 -28.42
N ARG A 231 -13.09 22.35 -29.64
CA ARG A 231 -14.14 23.08 -30.34
C ARG A 231 -15.37 22.20 -30.54
N ASP A 232 -15.18 20.99 -31.09
CA ASP A 232 -16.28 20.04 -31.34
C ASP A 232 -16.97 19.62 -30.01
N CYS A 233 -16.21 19.33 -28.97
CA CYS A 233 -16.76 18.99 -27.64
C CYS A 233 -17.59 20.14 -27.08
N ILE A 234 -17.14 21.37 -27.25
CA ILE A 234 -17.78 22.55 -26.65
C ILE A 234 -19.03 22.94 -27.43
N GLU A 235 -19.04 22.80 -28.76
CA GLU A 235 -20.23 23.00 -29.57
C GLU A 235 -21.37 22.05 -29.16
N GLU A 236 -21.02 20.76 -28.91
CA GLU A 236 -22.01 19.77 -28.47
C GLU A 236 -22.59 20.13 -27.06
N VAL A 237 -21.75 20.51 -26.10
CA VAL A 237 -22.19 20.88 -24.77
C VAL A 237 -22.87 22.25 -24.72
N GLY A 238 -22.49 23.16 -25.60
CA GLY A 238 -22.98 24.53 -25.69
C GLY A 238 -24.48 24.63 -25.85
N LEU A 239 -25.06 23.77 -26.69
CA LEU A 239 -26.52 23.74 -26.91
C LEU A 239 -27.31 23.42 -25.61
N ASP A 240 -26.81 22.48 -24.78
CA ASP A 240 -27.46 22.16 -23.52
C ASP A 240 -27.27 23.29 -22.50
N MET A 241 -26.11 23.95 -22.50
CA MET A 241 -25.83 25.09 -21.61
C MET A 241 -26.74 26.29 -21.94
N GLU A 242 -26.89 26.61 -23.21
CA GLU A 242 -27.78 27.67 -23.66
C GLU A 242 -29.25 27.38 -23.30
N ALA A 243 -29.72 26.14 -23.47
CA ALA A 243 -31.05 25.72 -23.06
C ALA A 243 -31.30 25.87 -21.55
N ARG A 244 -30.25 25.77 -20.74
CA ARG A 244 -30.29 25.97 -19.26
C ARG A 244 -30.03 27.40 -18.85
N GLY A 245 -29.79 28.34 -19.77
CA GLY A 245 -29.44 29.73 -19.47
C GLY A 245 -28.07 29.92 -18.82
N ILE A 246 -27.14 29.02 -19.10
CA ILE A 246 -25.75 29.06 -18.61
C ILE A 246 -24.88 29.61 -19.76
N GLU A 247 -24.06 30.62 -19.45
CA GLU A 247 -23.09 31.17 -20.40
C GLU A 247 -21.84 30.29 -20.43
N LEU A 248 -21.49 29.78 -21.60
CA LEU A 248 -20.29 28.98 -21.85
C LEU A 248 -19.26 29.79 -22.64
N GLY A 249 -18.13 30.11 -22.02
CA GLY A 249 -16.98 30.77 -22.67
C GLY A 249 -15.93 29.73 -23.10
N TYR A 250 -15.39 29.91 -24.33
CA TYR A 250 -14.29 29.10 -24.81
C TYR A 250 -13.10 29.98 -25.22
N PHE A 251 -11.94 29.73 -24.70
CA PHE A 251 -10.73 30.51 -24.92
C PHE A 251 -9.57 29.56 -25.24
N ASN A 252 -9.22 29.50 -26.52
CA ASN A 252 -8.08 28.71 -26.97
C ASN A 252 -6.85 29.61 -27.14
N TYR A 253 -5.78 29.29 -26.40
CA TYR A 253 -4.48 29.96 -26.46
C TYR A 253 -3.38 29.04 -27.01
N VAL A 254 -3.79 27.97 -27.71
CA VAL A 254 -2.90 26.96 -28.30
C VAL A 254 -2.97 27.10 -29.81
N ASP A 255 -1.85 26.89 -30.49
CA ASP A 255 -1.78 26.91 -31.94
C ASP A 255 -2.67 25.80 -32.57
N GLU A 256 -3.22 26.09 -33.74
CA GLU A 256 -4.22 25.22 -34.41
C GLU A 256 -3.65 23.84 -34.80
N ASP A 257 -2.34 23.69 -34.89
CA ASP A 257 -1.65 22.46 -35.31
C ASP A 257 -1.16 21.59 -34.18
N ILE A 258 -1.33 22.04 -32.92
CA ILE A 258 -0.91 21.27 -31.72
C ILE A 258 -1.69 19.97 -31.61
N VAL A 259 -0.93 18.88 -31.48
CA VAL A 259 -1.45 17.51 -31.37
C VAL A 259 -1.03 16.91 -30.02
N VAL A 260 -1.94 16.20 -29.36
CA VAL A 260 -1.69 15.41 -28.14
C VAL A 260 -1.99 13.94 -28.39
N ILE A 261 -1.44 13.06 -27.56
CA ILE A 261 -1.77 11.63 -27.57
C ILE A 261 -2.72 11.36 -26.41
N ALA A 262 -3.98 11.06 -26.72
CA ALA A 262 -4.99 10.77 -25.70
C ALA A 262 -6.07 9.83 -26.27
N ASP A 263 -6.90 9.29 -25.39
CA ASP A 263 -8.14 8.62 -25.77
C ASP A 263 -9.27 9.64 -25.83
N ALA A 264 -9.77 9.91 -27.05
CA ALA A 264 -10.78 10.93 -27.30
C ALA A 264 -12.09 10.68 -26.53
N GLU A 265 -12.53 9.42 -26.43
CA GLU A 265 -13.75 9.06 -25.70
C GLU A 265 -13.60 9.32 -24.20
N GLN A 266 -12.45 8.95 -23.64
CA GLN A 266 -12.19 9.17 -22.23
C GLN A 266 -11.98 10.66 -21.90
N MET A 267 -11.35 11.43 -22.78
CA MET A 267 -11.23 12.88 -22.61
C MET A 267 -12.60 13.58 -22.67
N LYS A 268 -13.49 13.17 -23.56
CA LYS A 268 -14.88 13.66 -23.57
C LYS A 268 -15.59 13.39 -22.26
N ARG A 269 -15.33 12.21 -21.65
CA ARG A 269 -15.88 11.85 -20.35
C ARG A 269 -15.32 12.73 -19.22
N VAL A 270 -14.02 13.04 -19.23
CA VAL A 270 -13.40 13.99 -18.29
C VAL A 270 -14.09 15.34 -18.36
N ILE A 271 -14.23 15.90 -19.55
CA ILE A 271 -14.88 17.19 -19.78
C ILE A 271 -16.34 17.19 -19.28
N ASN A 272 -17.11 16.17 -19.65
CA ASN A 272 -18.51 16.06 -19.27
C ASN A 272 -18.69 15.91 -17.74
N ASN A 273 -17.84 15.15 -17.06
CA ASN A 273 -17.89 15.00 -15.60
C ASN A 273 -17.59 16.32 -14.90
N ILE A 274 -16.61 17.09 -15.36
CA ILE A 274 -16.27 18.38 -14.77
C ILE A 274 -17.40 19.39 -15.03
N ILE A 275 -17.89 19.51 -16.27
CA ILE A 275 -18.98 20.44 -16.64
C ILE A 275 -20.26 20.10 -15.88
N SER A 276 -20.65 18.82 -15.84
CA SER A 276 -21.84 18.38 -15.10
C SER A 276 -21.73 18.75 -13.62
N ASN A 277 -20.53 18.60 -13.03
CA ASN A 277 -20.28 19.00 -11.66
C ASN A 277 -20.39 20.52 -11.50
N SER A 278 -19.80 21.32 -12.37
CA SER A 278 -19.92 22.79 -12.39
C SER A 278 -21.39 23.22 -12.47
N VAL A 279 -22.15 22.73 -13.43
CA VAL A 279 -23.60 23.03 -13.60
C VAL A 279 -24.39 22.75 -12.32
N LYS A 280 -24.11 21.64 -11.68
CA LYS A 280 -24.80 21.21 -10.45
C LYS A 280 -24.60 22.18 -9.29
N TYR A 281 -23.41 22.78 -9.17
CA TYR A 281 -23.04 23.65 -8.06
C TYR A 281 -23.11 25.14 -8.36
N LEU A 282 -23.60 25.53 -9.58
CA LEU A 282 -23.96 26.91 -9.86
C LEU A 282 -25.08 27.36 -8.92
N ASP A 283 -24.88 28.48 -8.25
CA ASP A 283 -25.82 29.07 -7.31
C ASP A 283 -26.19 30.53 -7.63
N LYS A 284 -25.56 31.11 -8.65
CA LYS A 284 -25.83 32.48 -9.11
C LYS A 284 -26.96 32.53 -10.12
N LYS A 285 -27.63 33.69 -10.21
CA LYS A 285 -28.72 33.92 -11.17
C LYS A 285 -28.29 33.72 -12.61
N LYS A 286 -27.05 34.03 -12.95
CA LYS A 286 -26.42 33.80 -14.23
C LYS A 286 -25.24 32.85 -14.02
N GLY A 287 -25.38 31.58 -14.45
CA GLY A 287 -24.31 30.60 -14.44
C GLY A 287 -23.31 30.93 -15.55
N ILE A 288 -22.02 30.89 -15.24
CA ILE A 288 -20.94 31.08 -16.21
C ILE A 288 -19.96 29.93 -16.04
N ILE A 289 -19.61 29.29 -17.15
CA ILE A 289 -18.55 28.28 -17.22
C ILE A 289 -17.59 28.70 -18.31
N ASN A 290 -16.29 28.80 -17.99
CA ASN A 290 -15.24 29.16 -18.93
C ASN A 290 -14.29 27.98 -19.12
N ILE A 291 -14.00 27.64 -20.35
CA ILE A 291 -13.02 26.63 -20.71
C ILE A 291 -11.83 27.35 -21.36
N ARG A 292 -10.65 27.16 -20.77
CA ARG A 292 -9.39 27.74 -21.28
C ARG A 292 -8.40 26.64 -21.58
N ILE A 293 -7.77 26.73 -22.74
CA ILE A 293 -6.70 25.82 -23.12
C ILE A 293 -5.44 26.66 -23.26
N LYS A 294 -4.38 26.25 -22.56
CA LYS A 294 -3.09 26.94 -22.54
C LYS A 294 -1.98 25.99 -22.93
N ASP A 295 -1.01 26.51 -23.64
CA ASP A 295 0.25 25.84 -23.89
C ASP A 295 1.27 26.24 -22.81
N ASP A 296 1.83 25.25 -22.12
CA ASP A 296 2.86 25.42 -21.08
C ASP A 296 4.20 24.82 -21.57
N GLY A 297 4.36 24.64 -22.88
CA GLY A 297 5.54 24.13 -23.57
C GLY A 297 5.57 22.61 -23.65
N ASP A 298 5.84 21.91 -22.56
CA ASP A 298 5.91 20.44 -22.53
C ASP A 298 4.51 19.78 -22.46
N PHE A 299 3.50 20.52 -22.05
CA PHE A 299 2.14 20.01 -21.89
C PHE A 299 1.09 21.10 -22.18
N ILE A 300 -0.07 20.65 -22.58
CA ILE A 300 -1.27 21.47 -22.71
C ILE A 300 -2.03 21.42 -21.38
N GLN A 301 -2.40 22.56 -20.84
CA GLN A 301 -3.27 22.67 -19.68
C GLN A 301 -4.67 23.05 -20.10
N VAL A 302 -5.65 22.21 -19.75
CA VAL A 302 -7.08 22.48 -19.91
C VAL A 302 -7.65 22.92 -18.58
N ILE A 303 -8.31 24.06 -18.55
CA ILE A 303 -8.87 24.69 -17.36
C ILE A 303 -10.37 24.87 -17.59
N ILE A 304 -11.18 24.37 -16.67
CA ILE A 304 -12.64 24.55 -16.64
C ILE A 304 -12.99 25.29 -15.35
N GLU A 305 -13.47 26.51 -15.48
CA GLU A 305 -13.76 27.42 -14.40
C GLU A 305 -15.27 27.71 -14.33
N ASP A 306 -15.86 27.66 -13.17
CA ASP A 306 -17.25 28.04 -12.92
C ASP A 306 -17.36 29.20 -11.93
N ASN A 307 -18.49 29.89 -11.94
CA ASN A 307 -18.81 30.95 -11.00
C ASN A 307 -19.71 30.48 -9.84
N GLY A 308 -19.65 29.21 -9.47
CA GLY A 308 -20.45 28.61 -8.39
C GLY A 308 -20.00 29.00 -6.99
N LYS A 309 -20.52 28.28 -6.01
CA LYS A 309 -20.32 28.58 -4.56
C LYS A 309 -18.92 28.27 -4.03
N GLY A 310 -18.05 27.66 -4.82
CA GLY A 310 -16.75 27.21 -4.34
C GLY A 310 -16.80 25.90 -3.54
N ILE A 311 -15.62 25.42 -3.14
CA ILE A 311 -15.44 24.20 -2.34
C ILE A 311 -14.80 24.60 -1.01
N ALA A 312 -15.31 24.12 0.12
CA ALA A 312 -14.69 24.41 1.41
C ALA A 312 -13.24 23.88 1.45
N ALA A 313 -12.34 24.66 2.03
CA ALA A 313 -10.90 24.31 2.05
C ALA A 313 -10.62 22.93 2.65
N LYS A 314 -11.42 22.50 3.64
CA LYS A 314 -11.33 21.17 4.26
C LYS A 314 -11.67 20.04 3.29
N ASP A 315 -12.48 20.31 2.26
CA ASP A 315 -12.99 19.30 1.32
C ASP A 315 -12.10 19.17 0.07
N LEU A 316 -11.34 20.24 -0.29
CA LEU A 316 -10.50 20.26 -1.49
C LEU A 316 -9.55 19.05 -1.65
N PRO A 317 -8.87 18.56 -0.60
CA PRO A 317 -7.97 17.40 -0.75
C PRO A 317 -8.69 16.10 -1.10
N TYR A 318 -10.01 16.02 -0.82
CA TYR A 318 -10.76 14.77 -0.87
C TYR A 318 -11.76 14.69 -2.02
N ILE A 319 -12.01 15.77 -2.77
CA ILE A 319 -13.08 15.79 -3.79
C ILE A 319 -12.85 14.82 -4.97
N PHE A 320 -11.62 14.38 -5.18
CA PHE A 320 -11.29 13.35 -6.15
C PHE A 320 -11.31 11.94 -5.56
N ASP A 321 -11.51 11.82 -4.23
CA ASP A 321 -11.62 10.52 -3.60
C ASP A 321 -12.96 9.86 -3.95
N ARG A 322 -12.93 8.56 -4.02
CA ARG A 322 -14.10 7.75 -4.39
C ARG A 322 -15.23 8.00 -3.42
N PHE A 323 -16.43 8.27 -3.94
CA PHE A 323 -17.66 8.48 -3.15
C PHE A 323 -17.65 9.68 -2.19
N TYR A 324 -16.60 10.51 -2.28
CA TYR A 324 -16.54 11.69 -1.44
C TYR A 324 -17.65 12.68 -1.83
N ARG A 325 -18.41 13.11 -0.83
CA ARG A 325 -19.43 14.13 -0.96
C ARG A 325 -19.34 15.07 0.23
N THR A 326 -19.37 16.36 -0.04
CA THR A 326 -19.42 17.38 1.02
C THR A 326 -20.69 17.25 1.82
N ASP A 327 -20.68 17.63 3.13
CA ASP A 327 -21.87 17.59 4.00
C ASP A 327 -23.05 18.34 3.40
N SER A 328 -22.79 19.47 2.74
CA SER A 328 -23.82 20.27 2.05
C SER A 328 -24.43 19.56 0.84
N SER A 329 -23.70 18.67 0.19
CA SER A 329 -24.17 17.91 -0.98
C SER A 329 -24.95 16.65 -0.59
N ARG A 330 -24.70 16.08 0.59
CA ARG A 330 -25.48 14.95 1.13
C ARG A 330 -26.93 15.32 1.40
N ASN A 331 -27.16 16.55 1.87
CA ASN A 331 -28.48 17.05 2.22
C ASN A 331 -29.23 17.76 1.07
N SER A 332 -28.61 17.88 -0.12
CA SER A 332 -29.26 18.59 -1.23
C SER A 332 -30.02 17.61 -2.12
N SER A 333 -31.22 18.03 -2.57
CA SER A 333 -32.02 17.34 -3.58
C SER A 333 -31.33 17.27 -4.96
N LYS A 334 -30.18 17.91 -5.11
CA LYS A 334 -29.39 17.96 -6.35
C LYS A 334 -28.53 16.71 -6.60
N GLY A 335 -28.75 15.60 -5.86
CA GLY A 335 -28.19 14.27 -6.09
C GLY A 335 -26.75 14.17 -6.66
N GLY A 336 -26.17 13.01 -6.64
CA GLY A 336 -24.89 12.71 -7.31
C GLY A 336 -24.14 11.61 -6.58
N SER A 337 -23.67 10.63 -7.36
CA SER A 337 -23.02 9.41 -6.88
C SER A 337 -21.69 9.64 -6.12
N GLY A 338 -21.05 10.82 -6.28
CA GLY A 338 -19.68 11.07 -5.82
C GLY A 338 -18.61 10.30 -6.63
N ILE A 339 -19.01 9.76 -7.79
CA ILE A 339 -18.13 8.98 -8.65
C ILE A 339 -17.50 9.86 -9.75
N GLY A 340 -18.15 10.90 -10.22
CA GLY A 340 -17.75 11.67 -11.40
C GLY A 340 -16.31 12.23 -11.34
N LEU A 341 -15.92 12.86 -10.24
CA LEU A 341 -14.55 13.39 -10.10
C LEU A 341 -13.51 12.29 -9.85
N SER A 342 -13.86 11.19 -9.21
CA SER A 342 -12.94 10.04 -9.10
C SER A 342 -12.72 9.35 -10.45
N ILE A 343 -13.71 9.37 -11.35
CA ILE A 343 -13.55 8.96 -12.76
C ILE A 343 -12.55 9.88 -13.47
N VAL A 344 -12.65 11.20 -13.29
CA VAL A 344 -11.68 12.15 -13.84
C VAL A 344 -10.27 11.80 -13.41
N LYS A 345 -10.05 11.64 -12.11
CA LYS A 345 -8.74 11.25 -11.55
C LYS A 345 -8.22 9.95 -12.16
N ALA A 346 -9.04 8.91 -12.18
CA ALA A 346 -8.65 7.60 -12.72
C ALA A 346 -8.29 7.65 -14.21
N ILE A 347 -9.06 8.38 -15.03
CA ILE A 347 -8.73 8.56 -16.46
C ILE A 347 -7.41 9.31 -16.60
N MET A 348 -7.17 10.36 -15.82
CA MET A 348 -5.92 11.13 -15.91
C MET A 348 -4.72 10.31 -15.42
N GLU A 349 -4.86 9.52 -14.36
CA GLU A 349 -3.83 8.58 -13.90
C GLU A 349 -3.46 7.55 -14.96
N MET A 350 -4.45 7.00 -15.67
CA MET A 350 -4.22 6.05 -16.78
C MET A 350 -3.56 6.71 -18.01
N HIS A 351 -3.75 8.00 -18.18
CA HIS A 351 -3.03 8.81 -19.18
C HIS A 351 -1.66 9.25 -18.69
N HIS A 352 -1.28 8.91 -17.43
CA HIS A 352 -0.07 9.39 -16.75
C HIS A 352 0.00 10.92 -16.67
N LYS A 353 -1.14 11.56 -16.46
CA LYS A 353 -1.30 13.02 -16.44
C LYS A 353 -1.85 13.50 -15.11
N ALA A 354 -1.61 14.78 -14.84
CA ALA A 354 -2.09 15.42 -13.62
C ALA A 354 -3.48 16.05 -13.83
N CYS A 355 -4.27 16.05 -12.76
CA CYS A 355 -5.47 16.86 -12.63
C CYS A 355 -5.56 17.46 -11.24
N GLY A 356 -6.31 18.53 -11.10
CA GLY A 356 -6.48 19.19 -9.83
C GLY A 356 -7.61 20.20 -9.81
N VAL A 357 -7.77 20.84 -8.66
CA VAL A 357 -8.81 21.83 -8.38
C VAL A 357 -8.24 22.93 -7.51
N LYS A 358 -8.74 24.14 -7.72
CA LYS A 358 -8.50 25.25 -6.79
C LYS A 358 -9.73 26.17 -6.76
N ASN A 359 -9.97 26.82 -5.63
CA ASN A 359 -10.91 27.91 -5.56
C ASN A 359 -10.29 29.18 -6.13
N HIS A 360 -11.14 30.00 -6.73
CA HIS A 360 -10.82 31.40 -7.03
C HIS A 360 -11.92 32.32 -6.43
N GLU A 361 -11.76 33.64 -6.57
CA GLU A 361 -12.62 34.61 -5.89
C GLU A 361 -14.13 34.44 -6.16
N ASN A 362 -14.48 33.87 -7.31
CA ASN A 362 -15.86 33.78 -7.77
C ASN A 362 -16.37 32.36 -7.98
N GLY A 363 -15.60 31.30 -7.67
CA GLY A 363 -16.03 29.93 -7.90
C GLY A 363 -14.89 28.92 -7.82
N VAL A 364 -14.89 27.94 -8.72
CA VAL A 364 -13.94 26.82 -8.75
C VAL A 364 -13.28 26.72 -10.11
N GLU A 365 -12.03 26.35 -10.11
CA GLU A 365 -11.24 26.01 -11.29
C GLU A 365 -10.79 24.56 -11.20
N PHE A 366 -11.22 23.73 -12.14
CA PHE A 366 -10.71 22.39 -12.39
C PHE A 366 -9.71 22.44 -13.52
N TRP A 367 -8.64 21.69 -13.43
CA TRP A 367 -7.63 21.62 -14.49
C TRP A 367 -7.11 20.20 -14.68
N PHE A 368 -6.64 19.91 -15.88
CA PHE A 368 -5.89 18.72 -16.22
C PHE A 368 -4.86 18.99 -17.32
N THR A 369 -3.88 18.11 -17.46
CA THR A 369 -2.77 18.28 -18.42
C THR A 369 -2.77 17.17 -19.48
N LEU A 370 -2.25 17.49 -20.67
CA LEU A 370 -2.05 16.54 -21.78
C LEU A 370 -0.66 16.80 -22.36
N ASP A 371 0.14 15.77 -22.66
CA ASP A 371 1.44 15.98 -23.31
C ASP A 371 1.26 16.33 -24.77
N THR A 372 2.02 17.32 -25.23
CA THR A 372 2.17 17.58 -26.65
C THR A 372 2.83 16.38 -27.32
N ALA A 373 2.28 15.94 -28.45
CA ALA A 373 2.92 14.95 -29.29
C ALA A 373 4.07 15.64 -30.05
N GLY A 374 5.12 16.05 -29.32
CA GLY A 374 6.33 16.58 -29.92
C GLY A 374 6.95 15.56 -30.87
N GLU A 375 7.41 15.98 -32.01
CA GLU A 375 8.31 15.20 -32.83
C GLU A 375 9.56 14.86 -32.00
N LYS A 376 9.67 13.62 -31.51
CA LYS A 376 10.93 13.03 -31.11
C LYS A 376 11.43 12.14 -32.20
#